data_d7dda9caafa3237a2987059d19b38e5c
#
_entry.id   d7dda9caafa3237a2987059d19b38e5c
#
_cell.length_a   1.000
_cell.length_b   1.000
_cell.length_c   1.000
_cell.angle_alpha   90.00
_cell.angle_beta   90.00
_cell.angle_gamma   90.00
#
_symmetry.space_group_name_H-M   'P 1'
#
loop_
_entity.id
_entity.type
_entity.pdbx_description
1 polymer ?
#
loop_
_entity_poly.entity_id
_entity_poly.type
_entity_poly.pdbx_seq_one_letter_code
_entity_poly.pdbx_strand_id
1 'polypeptide(L)' 'MARLTPVEYDALEGAVARGSRLVIHRRGTEYVVVAKSLLLDGARERIATVHPSTGDALLFYIDEVDSIQVIE' A
#
# COMPACT_ATOMS: atom_id res chain seq x y z
N MET A 1 10.38 -1.40 4.63
CA MET A 1 10.86 -0.52 3.52
C MET A 1 11.09 0.86 4.07
N ALA A 2 12.23 1.45 3.79
CA ALA A 2 12.49 2.80 4.29
C ALA A 2 11.73 3.85 3.46
N ARG A 3 11.80 3.75 2.14
CA ARG A 3 11.12 4.64 1.21
C ARG A 3 10.84 3.88 -0.08
N LEU A 4 9.84 4.38 -0.83
CA LEU A 4 9.56 3.85 -2.15
C LEU A 4 10.60 4.35 -3.15
N THR A 5 11.08 3.46 -4.00
CA THR A 5 11.85 3.87 -5.17
C THR A 5 10.91 4.48 -6.20
N PRO A 6 11.40 5.25 -7.18
CA PRO A 6 10.53 5.78 -8.25
C PRO A 6 9.75 4.69 -8.98
N VAL A 7 10.35 3.52 -9.21
CA VAL A 7 9.68 2.40 -9.88
C VAL A 7 8.55 1.86 -9.01
N GLU A 8 8.80 1.70 -7.71
CA GLU A 8 7.77 1.24 -6.77
C GLU A 8 6.65 2.26 -6.64
N TYR A 9 6.99 3.54 -6.59
CA TYR A 9 6.00 4.61 -6.51
C TYR A 9 5.07 4.58 -7.72
N ASP A 10 5.63 4.48 -8.93
CA ASP A 10 4.85 4.40 -10.16
C ASP A 10 3.93 3.17 -10.18
N ALA A 11 4.45 2.02 -9.73
CA ALA A 11 3.66 0.79 -9.67
C ALA A 11 2.47 0.95 -8.71
N LEU A 12 2.68 1.58 -7.56
CA LEU A 12 1.62 1.80 -6.57
C LEU A 12 0.63 2.85 -7.03
N GLU A 13 1.09 3.91 -7.71
CA GLU A 13 0.17 4.89 -8.31
C GLU A 13 -0.74 4.23 -9.34
N GLY A 14 -0.19 3.35 -10.17
CA GLY A 14 -0.97 2.58 -11.12
C GLY A 14 -1.98 1.66 -10.43
N ALA A 15 -1.57 1.01 -9.36
CA ALA A 15 -2.45 0.16 -8.56
C ALA A 15 -3.61 0.96 -7.95
N VAL A 16 -3.33 2.15 -7.43
CA VAL A 16 -4.36 3.05 -6.89
C VAL A 16 -5.35 3.45 -7.99
N ALA A 17 -4.83 3.83 -9.15
CA ALA A 17 -5.68 4.25 -10.28
C ALA A 17 -6.61 3.15 -10.75
N ARG A 18 -6.16 1.89 -10.70
CA ARG A 18 -6.94 0.73 -11.13
C ARG A 18 -7.76 0.09 -10.01
N GLY A 19 -7.56 0.51 -8.76
CA GLY A 19 -8.16 -0.17 -7.61
C GLY A 19 -7.65 -1.59 -7.44
N SER A 20 -6.38 -1.82 -7.75
CA SER A 20 -5.76 -3.15 -7.68
C SER A 20 -5.64 -3.64 -6.25
N ARG A 21 -5.58 -4.96 -6.09
CA ARG A 21 -5.27 -5.57 -4.80
C ARG A 21 -3.78 -5.56 -4.54
N LEU A 22 -3.42 -5.44 -3.27
CA LEU A 22 -2.05 -5.47 -2.81
C LEU A 22 -1.89 -6.56 -1.77
N VAL A 23 -0.71 -7.19 -1.75
CA VAL A 23 -0.28 -7.99 -0.61
C VAL A 23 0.76 -7.17 0.15
N ILE A 24 0.46 -6.85 1.39
CA ILE A 24 1.34 -6.07 2.25
C ILE A 24 1.81 -6.95 3.40
N HIS A 25 3.11 -7.06 3.58
CA HIS A 25 3.70 -7.73 4.73
C HIS A 25 4.18 -6.68 5.72
N ARG A 26 3.68 -6.78 6.94
CA ARG A 26 4.07 -5.89 8.04
C ARG A 26 4.20 -6.69 9.33
N ARG A 27 5.40 -6.68 9.91
CA ARG A 27 5.68 -7.34 11.18
C ARG A 27 5.26 -8.80 11.17
N GLY A 28 5.57 -9.51 10.10
CA GLY A 28 5.26 -10.92 9.97
C GLY A 28 3.81 -11.24 9.63
N THR A 29 2.95 -10.23 9.49
CA THR A 29 1.54 -10.41 9.10
C THR A 29 1.35 -10.04 7.65
N GLU A 30 0.59 -10.87 6.94
CA GLU A 30 0.23 -10.62 5.55
C GLU A 30 -1.16 -10.02 5.47
N TYR A 31 -1.28 -8.92 4.74
CA TYR A 31 -2.56 -8.24 4.50
C TYR A 31 -2.86 -8.25 3.01
N VAL A 32 -4.06 -8.68 2.63
CA VAL A 32 -4.56 -8.55 1.26
C VAL A 32 -5.59 -7.44 1.26
N VAL A 33 -5.32 -6.37 0.55
CA VAL A 33 -6.13 -5.14 0.61
C VAL A 33 -6.30 -4.55 -0.79
N VAL A 34 -7.21 -3.58 -0.91
CA VAL A 34 -7.43 -2.84 -2.16
C VAL A 34 -6.81 -1.45 -2.02
N ALA A 35 -5.98 -1.07 -2.98
CA ALA A 35 -5.32 0.24 -2.99
C ALA A 35 -6.34 1.36 -3.23
N LYS A 36 -6.28 2.41 -2.41
CA LYS A 36 -7.18 3.57 -2.54
C LYS A 36 -6.45 4.87 -2.83
N SER A 37 -5.41 5.18 -2.07
CA SER A 37 -4.63 6.39 -2.33
C SER A 37 -3.23 6.25 -1.78
N LEU A 38 -2.30 6.95 -2.42
CA LEU A 38 -0.92 7.02 -1.99
C LEU A 38 -0.67 8.46 -1.55
N LEU A 39 -0.23 8.63 -0.32
CA LEU A 39 -0.18 9.93 0.34
C LEU A 39 1.23 10.18 0.87
N LEU A 40 1.59 11.45 0.90
CA LEU A 40 2.80 11.91 1.55
C LEU A 40 2.41 12.82 2.71
N ASP A 41 2.79 12.44 3.93
CA ASP A 41 2.49 13.18 5.14
C ASP A 41 3.81 13.63 5.75
N GLY A 42 4.16 14.90 5.52
CA GLY A 42 5.49 15.39 5.86
C GLY A 42 6.55 14.62 5.07
N ALA A 43 7.47 13.96 5.77
CA ALA A 43 8.50 13.14 5.14
C ALA A 43 8.10 11.64 5.07
N ARG A 44 6.89 11.28 5.52
CA ARG A 44 6.46 9.88 5.57
C ARG A 44 5.48 9.57 4.45
N GLU A 45 5.80 8.53 3.69
CA GLU A 45 4.89 7.99 2.68
C GLU A 45 3.92 7.02 3.36
N ARG A 46 2.66 7.04 2.95
CA ARG A 46 1.65 6.12 3.45
C ARG A 46 0.70 5.73 2.35
N ILE A 47 0.12 4.55 2.48
CA ILE A 47 -0.87 4.07 1.54
C ILE A 47 -2.19 3.79 2.28
N ALA A 48 -3.26 4.38 1.78
CA ALA A 48 -4.59 4.13 2.28
C ALA A 48 -5.20 3.00 1.47
N THR A 49 -5.76 2.03 2.19
CA THR A 49 -6.33 0.82 1.60
C THR A 49 -7.66 0.50 2.26
N VAL A 50 -8.38 -0.45 1.69
CA VAL A 50 -9.57 -1.01 2.32
C VAL A 50 -9.52 -2.53 2.26
N HIS A 51 -10.17 -3.16 3.24
CA HIS A 51 -10.34 -4.60 3.24
C HIS A 51 -11.24 -5.01 2.07
N PRO A 52 -10.87 -6.01 1.27
CA PRO A 52 -11.60 -6.34 0.04
C PRO A 52 -13.03 -6.85 0.28
N SER A 53 -13.31 -7.40 1.45
CA SER A 53 -14.64 -7.94 1.77
C SER A 53 -15.51 -6.98 2.57
N THR A 54 -14.94 -6.32 3.57
CA THR A 54 -15.70 -5.45 4.49
C THR A 54 -15.69 -3.99 4.13
N GLY A 55 -14.70 -3.54 3.35
CA GLY A 55 -14.51 -2.13 3.04
C GLY A 55 -13.89 -1.33 4.18
N ASP A 56 -13.47 -1.99 5.26
CA ASP A 56 -12.84 -1.29 6.38
C ASP A 56 -11.53 -0.62 5.94
N ALA A 57 -11.33 0.61 6.37
CA ALA A 57 -10.13 1.37 6.03
C ALA A 57 -8.92 0.84 6.80
N LEU A 58 -7.81 0.67 6.09
CA LEU A 58 -6.52 0.27 6.64
C LEU A 58 -5.44 1.19 6.09
N LEU A 59 -4.69 1.83 6.99
CA LEU A 59 -3.62 2.75 6.61
C LEU A 59 -2.27 2.12 6.96
N PHE A 60 -1.36 2.15 5.98
CA PHE A 60 -0.02 1.62 6.17
C PHE A 60 1.02 2.71 5.90
N TYR A 61 1.93 2.90 6.85
CA TYR A 61 3.11 3.73 6.62
C TYR A 61 4.18 2.88 5.95
N ILE A 62 4.74 3.39 4.86
CA ILE A 62 5.72 2.64 4.05
C ILE A 62 6.95 2.24 4.87
N ASP A 63 7.40 3.12 5.77
CA ASP A 63 8.57 2.82 6.61
C ASP A 63 8.33 1.73 7.65
N GLU A 64 7.08 1.33 7.88
CA GLU A 64 6.70 0.25 8.80
C GLU A 64 6.42 -1.07 8.08
N VAL A 65 6.40 -1.06 6.77
CA VAL A 65 6.03 -2.21 5.94
C VAL A 65 7.29 -2.94 5.50
N ASP A 66 7.25 -4.28 5.49
CA ASP A 66 8.36 -5.10 5.02
C ASP A 66 8.38 -5.21 3.51
N SER A 67 7.21 -5.37 2.90
CA SER A 67 7.09 -5.46 1.43
C SER A 67 5.67 -5.18 0.98
N ILE A 68 5.53 -4.75 -0.28
CA ILE A 68 4.24 -4.56 -0.94
C ILE A 68 4.35 -5.18 -2.33
N GLN A 69 3.34 -5.98 -2.68
CA GLN A 69 3.26 -6.59 -4.00
C GLN A 69 1.89 -6.28 -4.61
N VAL A 70 1.89 -5.81 -5.85
CA VAL A 70 0.64 -5.56 -6.60
C VAL A 70 0.15 -6.88 -7.17
N ILE A 71 -1.13 -7.19 -6.92
CA ILE A 71 -1.80 -8.34 -7.54
C ILE A 71 -2.92 -7.79 -8.42
N GLU A 72 -3.00 -8.29 -9.61
CA GLU A 72 -4.02 -7.85 -10.56
C GLU A 72 -5.07 -8.90 -10.82
#